data_205c19e204ddc4d2549ee02e7a9b50ab
#
_entry.id   205c19e204ddc4d2549ee02e7a9b50ab
#
_cell.length_a   1.000
_cell.length_b   1.000
_cell.length_c   1.000
_cell.angle_alpha   90.00
_cell.angle_beta   90.00
_cell.angle_gamma   90.00
#
_symmetry.space_group_name_H-M   'P 1'
#
loop_
_entity.id
_entity.type
_entity.pdbx_description
1 polymer ?
#
loop_
_entity_poly.entity_id
_entity_poly.type
_entity_poly.pdbx_seq_one_letter_code
_entity_poly.pdbx_strand_id
1 'polypeptide(L)'
;MNKEIELFDEELEEVSGGAWSVKGMKRIGEITISGKGIEIKTQPSNSAKTALTLDFRWCPVYEIEQNEGLIWYRVSEKMYVAQQAGVTFKMLG
;
A
#
# COMPACT_ATOMS: atom_id res chain seq x y z
N MET A 1 -12.23 -16.10 1.15
CA MET A 1 -13.40 -15.49 0.66
C MET A 1 -13.28 -13.97 0.61
N ASN A 2 -14.09 -13.40 -0.18
CA ASN A 2 -13.93 -12.00 -0.51
C ASN A 2 -14.41 -11.05 0.55
N LYS A 3 -15.16 -11.54 1.49
CA LYS A 3 -15.74 -10.67 2.48
C LYS A 3 -14.69 -10.01 3.36
N GLU A 4 -13.63 -10.74 3.67
CA GLU A 4 -12.54 -10.16 4.45
C GLU A 4 -11.88 -9.03 3.69
N ILE A 5 -11.69 -9.24 2.39
CA ILE A 5 -11.06 -8.22 1.58
C ILE A 5 -11.95 -6.99 1.48
N GLU A 6 -13.24 -7.21 1.34
CA GLU A 6 -14.18 -6.10 1.28
C GLU A 6 -14.17 -5.30 2.56
N LEU A 7 -14.16 -5.99 3.69
CA LEU A 7 -14.13 -5.30 4.97
C LEU A 7 -12.84 -4.51 5.12
N PHE A 8 -11.74 -5.11 4.67
CA PHE A 8 -10.45 -4.45 4.72
C PHE A 8 -10.49 -3.14 3.94
N ASP A 9 -11.04 -3.17 2.74
CA ASP A 9 -11.10 -1.97 1.90
C ASP A 9 -12.00 -0.91 2.54
N GLU A 10 -13.13 -1.31 3.06
CA GLU A 10 -14.04 -0.39 3.72
C GLU A 10 -13.39 0.24 4.94
N GLU A 11 -12.70 -0.58 5.69
CA GLU A 11 -12.02 -0.12 6.88
C GLU A 11 -10.96 0.92 6.54
N LEU A 12 -10.20 0.67 5.49
CA LEU A 12 -9.18 1.61 5.06
C LEU A 12 -9.78 2.93 4.64
N GLU A 13 -10.87 2.89 3.91
CA GLU A 13 -11.54 4.11 3.49
C GLU A 13 -12.00 4.93 4.68
N GLU A 14 -12.56 4.28 5.67
CA GLU A 14 -13.04 4.97 6.85
C GLU A 14 -11.91 5.61 7.62
N VAL A 15 -10.82 4.86 7.78
CA VAL A 15 -9.70 5.33 8.57
C VAL A 15 -9.02 6.51 7.89
N SER A 16 -8.85 6.44 6.60
CA SER A 16 -8.03 7.40 5.88
C SER A 16 -8.82 8.45 5.13
N GLY A 17 -10.14 8.47 5.27
CA GLY A 17 -10.94 9.38 4.49
C GLY A 17 -10.71 9.12 3.01
N GLY A 18 -10.38 10.14 2.27
CA GLY A 18 -10.15 10.01 0.85
C GLY A 18 -8.80 9.46 0.45
N ALA A 19 -7.90 9.23 1.42
CA ALA A 19 -6.53 8.84 1.10
C ALA A 19 -6.46 7.44 0.49
N TRP A 20 -7.38 6.57 0.82
CA TRP A 20 -7.40 5.20 0.31
C TRP A 20 -8.28 5.06 -0.93
N SER A 21 -8.26 6.06 -1.78
CA SER A 21 -9.05 6.02 -3.01
C SER A 21 -8.34 5.15 -4.04
N VAL A 22 -9.07 4.18 -4.59
CA VAL A 22 -8.52 3.31 -5.63
C VAL A 22 -9.43 3.29 -6.84
N LYS A 23 -10.28 4.28 -6.97
CA LYS A 23 -11.22 4.36 -8.06
C LYS A 23 -10.50 4.44 -9.40
N GLY A 24 -10.86 3.56 -10.31
CA GLY A 24 -10.24 3.55 -11.62
C GLY A 24 -8.89 2.85 -11.66
N MET A 25 -8.42 2.33 -10.54
CA MET A 25 -7.13 1.65 -10.49
C MET A 25 -7.34 0.14 -10.55
N LYS A 26 -6.44 -0.54 -11.24
CA LYS A 26 -6.54 -1.98 -11.40
C LYS A 26 -5.48 -2.65 -10.54
N ARG A 27 -5.91 -3.57 -9.70
CA ARG A 27 -5.02 -4.29 -8.82
C ARG A 27 -4.11 -5.21 -9.62
N ILE A 28 -2.81 -5.14 -9.37
CA ILE A 28 -1.83 -5.99 -10.05
C ILE A 28 -1.15 -6.96 -9.11
N GLY A 29 -1.29 -6.78 -7.80
CA GLY A 29 -0.65 -7.68 -6.85
C GLY A 29 -1.04 -7.29 -5.45
N GLU A 30 -0.24 -7.75 -4.50
CA GLU A 30 -0.47 -7.45 -3.10
C GLU A 30 0.84 -7.43 -2.36
N ILE A 31 0.88 -6.72 -1.23
CA ILE A 31 2.01 -6.81 -0.32
C ILE A 31 1.51 -7.27 1.02
N THR A 32 2.36 -8.02 1.70
CA THR A 32 2.12 -8.44 3.07
C THR A 32 3.13 -7.73 3.94
N ILE A 33 2.62 -7.00 4.92
CA ILE A 33 3.47 -6.30 5.87
C ILE A 33 3.55 -7.18 7.11
N SER A 34 4.75 -7.70 7.37
CA SER A 34 4.98 -8.59 8.50
C SER A 34 5.80 -7.91 9.59
N GLY A 35 5.97 -6.59 9.50
CA GLY A 35 6.69 -5.82 10.50
C GLY A 35 5.82 -4.76 11.11
N LYS A 36 6.44 -3.89 11.90
CA LYS A 36 5.75 -2.79 12.54
C LYS A 36 6.29 -1.46 12.06
N GLY A 37 5.45 -0.44 12.08
CA GLY A 37 5.88 0.91 11.78
C GLY A 37 6.30 1.12 10.35
N ILE A 38 5.76 0.37 9.42
CA ILE A 38 6.07 0.53 8.00
C ILE A 38 5.43 1.81 7.52
N GLU A 39 6.24 2.76 7.05
CA GLU A 39 5.75 4.06 6.65
C GLU A 39 5.13 4.02 5.27
N ILE A 40 3.98 4.64 5.15
CA ILE A 40 3.27 4.79 3.90
C ILE A 40 3.43 6.23 3.46
N LYS A 41 4.07 6.44 2.32
CA LYS A 41 4.36 7.80 1.84
C LYS A 41 3.29 8.28 0.87
N THR A 42 3.17 9.59 0.75
CA THR A 42 2.19 10.17 -0.18
C THR A 42 2.71 10.17 -1.61
N GLN A 43 4.00 9.92 -1.81
CA GLN A 43 4.62 9.82 -3.12
C GLN A 43 5.71 8.76 -3.03
N PRO A 44 6.17 8.22 -4.16
CA PRO A 44 7.20 7.18 -4.14
C PRO A 44 8.58 7.80 -3.92
N SER A 45 8.80 8.33 -2.73
CA SER A 45 10.03 9.01 -2.39
C SER A 45 10.21 8.99 -0.87
N ASN A 46 11.46 8.79 -0.43
CA ASN A 46 11.78 8.81 0.98
C ASN A 46 11.57 10.19 1.60
N SER A 47 11.68 11.23 0.80
CA SER A 47 11.49 12.58 1.30
C SER A 47 10.04 13.01 1.30
N ALA A 48 9.15 12.18 0.79
CA ALA A 48 7.74 12.50 0.79
C ALA A 48 7.17 12.40 2.19
N LYS A 49 6.04 13.06 2.37
CA LYS A 49 5.35 13.05 3.65
C LYS A 49 4.83 11.66 3.95
N THR A 50 4.93 11.25 5.21
CA THR A 50 4.38 9.98 5.66
C THR A 50 2.88 10.17 5.91
N ALA A 51 2.08 9.41 5.18
CA ALA A 51 0.63 9.49 5.34
C ALA A 51 0.20 8.78 6.61
N LEU A 52 0.76 7.59 6.84
CA LEU A 52 0.48 6.81 8.04
C LEU A 52 1.48 5.66 8.12
N THR A 53 1.43 4.90 9.19
CA THR A 53 2.24 3.69 9.34
C THR A 53 1.33 2.49 9.51
N LEU A 54 1.81 1.33 9.06
CA LEU A 54 1.05 0.09 9.16
C LEU A 54 1.87 -0.99 9.84
N ASP A 55 1.17 -1.87 10.56
CA ASP A 55 1.76 -3.02 11.23
C ASP A 55 1.02 -4.27 10.78
N PHE A 56 1.78 -5.31 10.42
CA PHE A 56 1.19 -6.64 10.16
C PHE A 56 -0.11 -6.58 9.37
N ARG A 57 -0.02 -6.11 8.15
CA ARG A 57 -1.22 -5.88 7.36
C ARG A 57 -0.99 -6.32 5.91
N TRP A 58 -2.09 -6.67 5.26
CA TRP A 58 -2.12 -6.98 3.84
C TRP A 58 -2.65 -5.77 3.08
N CYS A 59 -2.01 -5.43 1.96
CA CYS A 59 -2.46 -4.31 1.14
C CYS A 59 -2.46 -4.69 -0.32
N PRO A 60 -3.47 -4.30 -1.08
CA PRO A 60 -3.45 -4.49 -2.53
C PRO A 60 -2.44 -3.52 -3.16
N VAL A 61 -1.90 -3.90 -4.31
CA VAL A 61 -0.95 -3.08 -5.04
C VAL A 61 -1.52 -2.79 -6.42
N TYR A 62 -1.47 -1.53 -6.81
CA TYR A 62 -2.05 -1.09 -8.08
C TYR A 62 -0.99 -0.63 -9.07
N GLU A 63 0.21 -0.36 -8.62
CA GLU A 63 1.28 0.12 -9.48
C GLU A 63 2.62 -0.14 -8.81
N ILE A 64 3.65 -0.35 -9.60
CA ILE A 64 5.01 -0.50 -9.10
C ILE A 64 5.86 0.56 -9.77
N GLU A 65 6.58 1.35 -9.00
CA GLU A 65 7.46 2.39 -9.51
C GLU A 65 8.84 2.21 -8.93
N GLN A 66 9.83 2.64 -9.67
CA GLN A 66 11.20 2.60 -9.21
C GLN A 66 11.68 4.04 -9.08
N ASN A 67 12.14 4.40 -7.88
CA ASN A 67 12.60 5.75 -7.63
C ASN A 67 13.60 5.73 -6.48
N GLU A 68 14.65 6.54 -6.59
CA GLU A 68 15.68 6.67 -5.56
C GLU A 68 16.33 5.33 -5.22
N GLY A 69 16.47 4.46 -6.23
CA GLY A 69 17.08 3.17 -6.01
C GLY A 69 16.20 2.18 -5.28
N LEU A 70 14.94 2.50 -5.07
CA LEU A 70 14.00 1.65 -4.36
C LEU A 70 12.82 1.31 -5.24
N ILE A 71 12.19 0.20 -4.92
CA ILE A 71 10.94 -0.19 -5.55
C ILE A 71 9.81 0.25 -4.64
N TRP A 72 8.82 0.91 -5.22
CA TRP A 72 7.69 1.46 -4.49
C TRP A 72 6.41 0.81 -4.97
N TYR A 73 5.57 0.41 -4.04
CA TYR A 73 4.27 -0.21 -4.34
C TYR A 73 3.19 0.80 -4.04
N ARG A 74 2.38 1.10 -5.05
CA ARG A 74 1.27 2.01 -4.89
C ARG A 74 0.07 1.24 -4.37
N VAL A 75 -0.35 1.55 -3.15
CA VAL A 75 -1.44 0.82 -2.49
C VAL A 75 -2.73 1.62 -2.49
N SER A 76 -2.68 2.88 -2.88
CA SER A 76 -3.84 3.73 -3.01
C SER A 76 -3.44 4.91 -3.87
N GLU A 77 -4.38 5.77 -4.20
CA GLU A 77 -4.12 6.88 -5.10
C GLU A 77 -2.92 7.72 -4.63
N LYS A 78 -2.80 7.94 -3.34
CA LYS A 78 -1.73 8.76 -2.80
C LYS A 78 -0.99 8.06 -1.68
N MET A 79 -0.78 6.76 -1.83
CA MET A 79 -0.11 6.00 -0.79
C MET A 79 0.84 4.99 -1.41
N TYR A 80 2.10 5.08 -1.00
CA TYR A 80 3.19 4.28 -1.55
C TYR A 80 4.00 3.66 -0.43
N VAL A 81 4.40 2.40 -0.63
CA VAL A 81 5.21 1.66 0.33
C VAL A 81 6.48 1.24 -0.36
N ALA A 82 7.62 1.52 0.25
CA ALA A 82 8.91 1.10 -0.30
C ALA A 82 9.15 -0.37 0.01
N GLN A 83 9.78 -1.06 -0.91
CA GLN A 83 10.24 -2.43 -0.66
C GLN A 83 11.30 -2.38 0.42
N GLN A 84 11.10 -3.15 1.49
CA GLN A 84 12.01 -3.14 2.62
C GLN A 84 11.78 -4.41 3.44
N ALA A 85 12.60 -4.60 4.46
CA ALA A 85 12.40 -5.72 5.38
C ALA A 85 11.00 -5.62 5.98
N GLY A 86 10.28 -6.72 6.01
CA GLY A 86 8.92 -6.75 6.52
C GLY A 86 7.86 -6.48 5.46
N VAL A 87 8.27 -6.24 4.22
CA VAL A 87 7.32 -6.04 3.11
C VAL A 87 7.59 -7.08 2.05
N THR A 88 6.60 -7.89 1.73
CA THR A 88 6.72 -8.95 0.74
C THR A 88 5.67 -8.73 -0.35
N PHE A 89 6.12 -8.68 -1.59
CA PHE A 89 5.23 -8.46 -2.73
C PHE A 89 4.91 -9.78 -3.43
N LYS A 90 3.67 -9.91 -3.87
CA LYS A 90 3.23 -11.05 -4.65
C LYS A 90 2.39 -10.55 -5.82
N MET A 91 2.79 -10.94 -7.02
CA MET A 91 2.05 -10.56 -8.23
C MET A 91 0.78 -11.37 -8.34
N LEU A 92 -0.27 -10.75 -8.81
CA LEU A 92 -1.50 -11.45 -9.14
C LEU A 92 -1.26 -12.28 -10.39
N GLY A 93 -1.79 -13.42 -10.40
CA GLY A 93 -1.69 -14.14 -11.62
C GLY A 93 -1.34 -15.43 -11.71
#